data_63101c257cb08ab094afefc2e8a282a6
#
_entry.id   63101c257cb08ab094afefc2e8a282a6
#
_cell.length_a   1.000
_cell.length_b   1.000
_cell.length_c   1.000
_cell.angle_alpha   90.00
_cell.angle_beta   90.00
_cell.angle_gamma   90.00
#
_symmetry.space_group_name_H-M   'P 1'
#
loop_
_entity.id
_entity.type
_entity.pdbx_description
1 polymer ?
#
loop_
_entity_poly.entity_id
_entity_poly.type
_entity_poly.pdbx_seq_one_letter_code
_entity_poly.pdbx_strand_id
1 'polypeptide(L)'
;NGSEVFQLPASSRRKRISHIFGAKFDERLVPVNEKTELVEVSGFVLKPKFAKKSRHQQFFFVNNRFIKNGYFHHAVLAAFEGLLSPDQQPGYFLFLEVPPAQLDINIHPTKTEVKFEDDHSLYAVLRAAIKHSLGQFSIAPALDFATDPSFETPYAKHKAAPVAPNISVNPNFNPFSASPQSKQP
;
A
#
# COMPACT_ATOMS: atom_id res chain seq x y z
N ASN A 1 27.40 -34.18 7.95
CA ASN A 1 26.05 -34.69 7.80
C ASN A 1 25.48 -34.17 6.48
N GLY A 2 25.46 -34.99 5.42
CA GLY A 2 24.99 -34.63 4.07
C GLY A 2 23.49 -34.90 3.88
N SER A 3 22.64 -34.59 4.87
CA SER A 3 21.19 -34.70 4.69
C SER A 3 20.67 -33.53 3.84
N GLU A 4 20.00 -33.85 2.76
CA GLU A 4 19.35 -32.86 1.90
C GLU A 4 18.20 -32.20 2.66
N VAL A 5 18.28 -30.86 2.84
CA VAL A 5 17.27 -30.09 3.60
C VAL A 5 16.18 -29.57 2.65
N PHE A 6 16.57 -29.18 1.43
CA PHE A 6 15.66 -28.70 0.40
C PHE A 6 16.12 -29.13 -0.99
N GLN A 7 15.20 -29.63 -1.80
CA GLN A 7 15.38 -29.83 -3.23
C GLN A 7 14.57 -28.76 -3.98
N LEU A 8 15.23 -27.70 -4.43
CA LEU A 8 14.59 -26.56 -5.03
C LEU A 8 14.94 -26.47 -6.52
N PRO A 9 14.03 -26.86 -7.43
CA PRO A 9 14.25 -26.71 -8.87
C PRO A 9 14.30 -25.22 -9.25
N ALA A 10 14.86 -24.90 -10.42
CA ALA A 10 14.86 -23.56 -10.97
C ALA A 10 13.42 -23.05 -11.09
N SER A 11 13.12 -21.91 -10.51
CA SER A 11 11.77 -21.37 -10.44
C SER A 11 11.77 -19.86 -10.22
N SER A 12 10.64 -19.20 -10.45
CA SER A 12 10.48 -17.78 -10.14
C SER A 12 10.68 -17.53 -8.64
N ARG A 13 11.06 -16.28 -8.28
CA ARG A 13 11.23 -15.86 -6.87
C ARG A 13 9.98 -16.17 -6.02
N ARG A 14 8.78 -15.95 -6.57
CA ARG A 14 7.50 -16.25 -5.92
C ARG A 14 7.33 -17.74 -5.61
N LYS A 15 7.54 -18.60 -6.58
CA LYS A 15 7.50 -20.06 -6.40
C LYS A 15 8.56 -20.54 -5.40
N ARG A 16 9.76 -19.97 -5.45
CA ARG A 16 10.84 -20.28 -4.50
C ARG A 16 10.43 -19.98 -3.07
N ILE A 17 9.83 -18.82 -2.81
CA ILE A 17 9.31 -18.46 -1.48
C ILE A 17 8.26 -19.47 -1.05
N SER A 18 7.32 -19.82 -1.92
CA SER A 18 6.26 -20.78 -1.60
C SER A 18 6.80 -22.21 -1.37
N HIS A 19 7.85 -22.63 -2.06
CA HIS A 19 8.50 -23.93 -1.81
C HIS A 19 9.18 -23.98 -0.44
N ILE A 20 9.77 -22.86 0.01
CA ILE A 20 10.48 -22.80 1.30
C ILE A 20 9.48 -22.66 2.49
N PHE A 21 8.45 -21.82 2.33
CA PHE A 21 7.52 -21.46 3.40
C PHE A 21 6.17 -22.18 3.35
N GLY A 22 5.97 -23.02 2.31
CA GLY A 22 4.75 -23.81 2.08
C GLY A 22 3.84 -23.22 1.00
N ALA A 23 3.12 -24.10 0.28
CA ALA A 23 2.30 -23.74 -0.88
C ALA A 23 1.25 -22.63 -0.60
N LYS A 24 0.62 -22.66 0.58
CA LYS A 24 -0.35 -21.62 1.02
C LYS A 24 0.28 -20.25 1.23
N PHE A 25 1.60 -20.14 1.15
CA PHE A 25 2.28 -18.86 1.32
C PHE A 25 2.08 -17.92 0.12
N ASP A 26 1.83 -18.48 -1.06
CA ASP A 26 1.61 -17.73 -2.29
C ASP A 26 0.45 -16.72 -2.19
N GLU A 27 -0.65 -17.10 -1.56
CA GLU A 27 -1.83 -16.26 -1.38
C GLU A 27 -1.59 -15.07 -0.43
N ARG A 28 -0.51 -15.13 0.36
CA ARG A 28 -0.14 -14.11 1.35
C ARG A 28 0.71 -13.00 0.76
N LEU A 29 1.28 -13.24 -0.43
CA LEU A 29 2.25 -12.36 -1.07
C LEU A 29 1.57 -11.26 -1.88
N VAL A 30 1.99 -10.02 -1.63
CA VAL A 30 1.69 -8.84 -2.45
C VAL A 30 2.96 -8.50 -3.22
N PRO A 31 2.94 -8.47 -4.55
CA PRO A 31 4.11 -8.09 -5.33
C PRO A 31 4.43 -6.61 -5.14
N VAL A 32 5.72 -6.31 -5.06
CA VAL A 32 6.27 -4.95 -5.06
C VAL A 32 7.18 -4.85 -6.27
N ASN A 33 6.95 -3.86 -7.09
CA ASN A 33 7.82 -3.56 -8.23
C ASN A 33 7.81 -2.05 -8.46
N GLU A 34 8.97 -1.43 -8.35
CA GLU A 34 9.17 -0.01 -8.59
C GLU A 34 10.56 0.19 -9.19
N LYS A 35 10.64 1.01 -10.23
CA LYS A 35 11.90 1.30 -10.90
C LYS A 35 12.12 2.80 -10.95
N THR A 36 13.24 3.22 -10.39
CA THR A 36 13.70 4.61 -10.41
C THR A 36 15.12 4.67 -10.97
N GLU A 37 15.66 5.85 -11.15
CA GLU A 37 17.07 6.02 -11.54
C GLU A 37 18.04 5.61 -10.42
N LEU A 38 17.60 5.66 -9.15
CA LEU A 38 18.42 5.33 -7.98
C LEU A 38 18.43 3.85 -7.65
N VAL A 39 17.28 3.18 -7.81
CA VAL A 39 17.10 1.79 -7.40
C VAL A 39 15.95 1.15 -8.15
N GLU A 40 16.11 -0.13 -8.46
CA GLU A 40 15.00 -1.00 -8.84
C GLU A 40 14.63 -1.87 -7.63
N VAL A 41 13.42 -1.64 -7.10
CA VAL A 41 12.85 -2.39 -5.99
C VAL A 41 11.91 -3.45 -6.54
N SER A 42 12.15 -4.70 -6.21
CA SER A 42 11.29 -5.82 -6.62
C SER A 42 11.10 -6.79 -5.47
N GLY A 43 10.06 -7.62 -5.54
CA GLY A 43 9.85 -8.66 -4.54
C GLY A 43 8.43 -8.73 -4.01
N PHE A 44 8.30 -9.02 -2.73
CA PHE A 44 7.00 -9.29 -2.12
C PHE A 44 6.96 -8.81 -0.67
N VAL A 45 5.80 -8.30 -0.26
CA VAL A 45 5.45 -8.12 1.15
C VAL A 45 4.28 -9.03 1.50
N LEU A 46 4.12 -9.36 2.78
CA LEU A 46 2.96 -10.13 3.23
C LEU A 46 1.77 -9.21 3.46
N LYS A 47 0.58 -9.70 3.15
CA LYS A 47 -0.67 -9.01 3.53
C LYS A 47 -0.70 -8.78 5.05
N PRO A 48 -1.16 -7.62 5.55
CA PRO A 48 -1.16 -7.28 6.97
C PRO A 48 -1.77 -8.34 7.88
N LYS A 49 -2.85 -8.99 7.44
CA LYS A 49 -3.52 -10.07 8.20
C LYS A 49 -2.63 -11.28 8.50
N PHE A 50 -1.48 -11.40 7.85
CA PHE A 50 -0.51 -12.47 8.08
C PHE A 50 0.74 -11.99 8.81
N ALA A 51 0.76 -10.75 9.27
CA ALA A 51 1.83 -10.21 10.11
C ALA A 51 1.93 -11.02 11.42
N LYS A 52 3.15 -11.16 11.93
CA LYS A 52 3.46 -11.94 13.12
C LYS A 52 4.22 -11.09 14.12
N LYS A 53 4.24 -11.52 15.39
CA LYS A 53 5.10 -10.90 16.41
C LYS A 53 6.60 -11.16 16.15
N SER A 54 6.92 -12.20 15.37
CA SER A 54 8.30 -12.62 15.09
C SER A 54 8.83 -12.04 13.79
N ARG A 55 10.15 -11.80 13.73
CA ARG A 55 10.87 -11.25 12.56
C ARG A 55 11.43 -12.31 11.60
N HIS A 56 10.94 -13.56 11.63
CA HIS A 56 11.53 -14.68 10.86
C HIS A 56 11.26 -14.61 9.34
N GLN A 57 10.45 -13.67 8.87
CA GLN A 57 10.09 -13.55 7.46
C GLN A 57 10.46 -12.17 6.90
N GLN A 58 11.67 -11.71 7.22
CA GLN A 58 12.17 -10.39 6.86
C GLN A 58 13.50 -10.51 6.13
N PHE A 59 13.46 -10.34 4.81
CA PHE A 59 14.62 -10.56 3.95
C PHE A 59 14.82 -9.38 3.01
N PHE A 60 15.98 -8.73 3.11
CA PHE A 60 16.48 -7.80 2.12
C PHE A 60 17.63 -8.41 1.34
N PHE A 61 17.61 -8.22 0.04
CA PHE A 61 18.72 -8.53 -0.84
C PHE A 61 19.09 -7.29 -1.64
N VAL A 62 20.35 -6.91 -1.62
CA VAL A 62 20.91 -5.83 -2.43
C VAL A 62 21.91 -6.44 -3.40
N ASN A 63 21.70 -6.24 -4.69
CA ASN A 63 22.51 -6.83 -5.75
C ASN A 63 22.75 -8.34 -5.50
N ASN A 64 21.68 -9.08 -5.21
CA ASN A 64 21.67 -10.53 -4.89
C ASN A 64 22.36 -10.93 -3.58
N ARG A 65 22.78 -9.98 -2.74
CA ARG A 65 23.38 -10.24 -1.43
C ARG A 65 22.37 -10.00 -0.32
N PHE A 66 22.21 -10.97 0.58
CA PHE A 66 21.42 -10.79 1.80
C PHE A 66 22.06 -9.73 2.71
N ILE A 67 21.24 -8.78 3.15
CA ILE A 67 21.65 -7.73 4.09
C ILE A 67 20.70 -7.62 5.27
N LYS A 68 21.20 -7.05 6.36
CA LYS A 68 20.41 -6.58 7.50
C LYS A 68 20.54 -5.06 7.57
N ASN A 69 19.43 -4.36 7.47
CA ASN A 69 19.41 -2.90 7.53
C ASN A 69 18.19 -2.44 8.34
N GLY A 70 18.46 -1.89 9.53
CA GLY A 70 17.42 -1.41 10.44
C GLY A 70 16.67 -0.19 9.91
N TYR A 71 17.36 0.67 9.14
CA TYR A 71 16.76 1.86 8.56
C TYR A 71 15.75 1.49 7.45
N PHE A 72 16.09 0.55 6.59
CA PHE A 72 15.15 0.05 5.59
C PHE A 72 14.02 -0.78 6.20
N HIS A 73 14.29 -1.50 7.29
CA HIS A 73 13.23 -2.16 8.05
C HIS A 73 12.21 -1.13 8.57
N HIS A 74 12.69 0.02 9.05
CA HIS A 74 11.81 1.11 9.47
C HIS A 74 11.00 1.69 8.30
N ALA A 75 11.57 1.79 7.09
CA ALA A 75 10.83 2.20 5.89
C ALA A 75 9.66 1.25 5.59
N VAL A 76 9.89 -0.07 5.73
CA VAL A 76 8.81 -1.07 5.58
C VAL A 76 7.74 -0.89 6.65
N LEU A 77 8.13 -0.75 7.92
CA LEU A 77 7.18 -0.48 9.02
C LEU A 77 6.34 0.77 8.75
N ALA A 78 6.97 1.87 8.32
CA ALA A 78 6.29 3.12 7.98
C ALA A 78 5.33 2.99 6.77
N ALA A 79 5.58 2.04 5.86
CA ALA A 79 4.65 1.76 4.78
C ALA A 79 3.41 0.99 5.25
N PHE A 80 3.53 0.22 6.33
CA PHE A 80 2.44 -0.52 6.96
C PHE A 80 1.74 0.25 8.08
N GLU A 81 2.06 1.54 8.26
CA GLU A 81 1.43 2.38 9.28
C GLU A 81 -0.10 2.37 9.14
N GLY A 82 -0.79 2.14 10.27
CA GLY A 82 -2.25 1.99 10.30
C GLY A 82 -2.80 0.63 9.84
N LEU A 83 -1.94 -0.28 9.35
CA LEU A 83 -2.34 -1.60 8.86
C LEU A 83 -1.95 -2.74 9.81
N LEU A 84 -1.06 -2.48 10.77
CA LEU A 84 -0.56 -3.46 11.73
C LEU A 84 -0.88 -3.06 13.16
N SER A 85 -1.11 -4.05 14.02
CA SER A 85 -1.13 -3.83 15.47
C SER A 85 0.28 -3.53 16.00
N PRO A 86 0.42 -2.81 17.12
CA PRO A 86 1.72 -2.32 17.63
C PRO A 86 2.77 -3.40 17.87
N ASP A 87 2.36 -4.63 18.15
CA ASP A 87 3.23 -5.77 18.41
C ASP A 87 3.47 -6.68 17.19
N GLN A 88 2.90 -6.32 16.04
CA GLN A 88 3.05 -7.05 14.79
C GLN A 88 4.19 -6.53 13.93
N GLN A 89 4.84 -7.46 13.24
CA GLN A 89 5.94 -7.19 12.32
C GLN A 89 5.55 -7.60 10.90
N PRO A 90 5.78 -6.75 9.89
CA PRO A 90 5.54 -7.11 8.51
C PRO A 90 6.52 -8.19 8.05
N GLY A 91 6.05 -9.12 7.23
CA GLY A 91 6.93 -10.02 6.51
C GLY A 91 7.22 -9.47 5.11
N TYR A 92 8.46 -9.65 4.65
CA TYR A 92 8.87 -9.18 3.33
C TYR A 92 10.06 -9.96 2.77
N PHE A 93 10.14 -9.99 1.45
CA PHE A 93 11.19 -10.55 0.62
C PHE A 93 11.50 -9.54 -0.47
N LEU A 94 12.39 -8.58 -0.18
CA LEU A 94 12.64 -7.42 -1.03
C LEU A 94 14.03 -7.49 -1.65
N PHE A 95 14.10 -7.21 -2.94
CA PHE A 95 15.29 -7.22 -3.75
C PHE A 95 15.50 -5.80 -4.30
N LEU A 96 16.64 -5.22 -3.98
CA LEU A 96 17.04 -3.91 -4.41
C LEU A 96 18.22 -4.05 -5.37
N GLU A 97 18.07 -3.55 -6.58
CA GLU A 97 19.16 -3.44 -7.54
C GLU A 97 19.59 -1.97 -7.58
N VAL A 98 20.81 -1.73 -7.10
CA VAL A 98 21.39 -0.39 -6.94
C VAL A 98 22.67 -0.34 -7.77
N PRO A 99 22.95 0.78 -8.49
CA PRO A 99 24.21 0.95 -9.20
C PRO A 99 25.41 0.72 -8.27
N PRO A 100 26.39 -0.11 -8.67
CA PRO A 100 27.53 -0.45 -7.79
C PRO A 100 28.32 0.76 -7.28
N ALA A 101 28.34 1.86 -8.04
CA ALA A 101 29.00 3.10 -7.66
C ALA A 101 28.37 3.79 -6.43
N GLN A 102 27.12 3.48 -6.12
CA GLN A 102 26.37 4.05 -5.00
C GLN A 102 26.40 3.16 -3.74
N LEU A 103 27.21 2.09 -3.76
CA LEU A 103 27.29 1.10 -2.69
C LEU A 103 28.71 0.96 -2.16
N ASP A 104 28.84 1.00 -0.83
CA ASP A 104 30.04 0.51 -0.15
C ASP A 104 29.71 -0.73 0.69
N ILE A 105 30.23 -1.88 0.25
CA ILE A 105 29.96 -3.20 0.85
C ILE A 105 31.03 -3.58 1.88
N ASN A 106 32.14 -2.83 1.95
CA ASN A 106 33.33 -3.25 2.71
C ASN A 106 33.36 -2.78 4.18
N ILE A 107 32.21 -2.49 4.78
CA ILE A 107 32.15 -1.85 6.10
C ILE A 107 32.25 -2.85 7.25
N HIS A 108 31.85 -4.12 7.07
CA HIS A 108 31.81 -5.10 8.16
C HIS A 108 32.41 -6.47 7.75
N PRO A 109 33.12 -7.17 8.65
CA PRO A 109 33.68 -8.50 8.37
C PRO A 109 32.65 -9.52 7.85
N THR A 110 31.42 -9.49 8.37
CA THR A 110 30.32 -10.37 7.93
C THR A 110 29.67 -9.94 6.62
N LYS A 111 30.01 -8.72 6.12
CA LYS A 111 29.44 -8.15 4.89
C LYS A 111 27.90 -8.22 4.78
N THR A 112 27.22 -8.23 5.92
CA THR A 112 25.74 -8.17 5.99
C THR A 112 25.22 -6.73 6.11
N GLU A 113 26.12 -5.78 6.34
CA GLU A 113 25.82 -4.35 6.37
C GLU A 113 26.38 -3.70 5.12
N VAL A 114 25.61 -2.84 4.53
CA VAL A 114 25.94 -2.08 3.32
C VAL A 114 25.66 -0.63 3.60
N LYS A 115 26.58 0.25 3.22
CA LYS A 115 26.38 1.70 3.23
C LYS A 115 25.97 2.15 1.82
N PHE A 116 24.96 2.97 1.75
CA PHE A 116 24.50 3.58 0.53
C PHE A 116 24.94 5.04 0.50
N GLU A 117 25.14 5.57 -0.68
CA GLU A 117 25.50 6.99 -0.85
C GLU A 117 24.31 7.88 -0.43
N ASP A 118 23.09 7.49 -0.76
CA ASP A 118 21.86 8.19 -0.42
C ASP A 118 20.82 7.26 0.22
N ASP A 119 21.03 6.93 1.48
CA ASP A 119 20.11 6.11 2.28
C ASP A 119 18.72 6.74 2.39
N HIS A 120 18.63 8.08 2.37
CA HIS A 120 17.38 8.79 2.59
C HIS A 120 16.43 8.65 1.38
N SER A 121 16.95 8.85 0.18
CA SER A 121 16.16 8.67 -1.05
C SER A 121 15.75 7.21 -1.24
N LEU A 122 16.64 6.26 -0.93
CA LEU A 122 16.31 4.83 -0.96
C LEU A 122 15.21 4.48 0.03
N TYR A 123 15.24 5.04 1.22
CA TYR A 123 14.17 4.89 2.22
C TYR A 123 12.82 5.40 1.67
N ALA A 124 12.82 6.59 1.07
CA ALA A 124 11.60 7.20 0.54
C ALA A 124 11.01 6.36 -0.61
N VAL A 125 11.85 5.90 -1.55
CA VAL A 125 11.44 5.04 -2.67
C VAL A 125 10.89 3.71 -2.15
N LEU A 126 11.57 3.06 -1.22
CA LEU A 126 11.15 1.78 -0.65
C LEU A 126 9.79 1.90 0.06
N ARG A 127 9.63 2.93 0.89
CA ARG A 127 8.36 3.21 1.58
C ARG A 127 7.23 3.46 0.59
N ALA A 128 7.47 4.29 -0.45
CA ALA A 128 6.48 4.62 -1.45
C ALA A 128 6.07 3.40 -2.28
N ALA A 129 7.03 2.59 -2.74
CA ALA A 129 6.79 1.38 -3.52
C ALA A 129 5.91 0.37 -2.77
N ILE A 130 6.20 0.14 -1.49
CA ILE A 130 5.43 -0.78 -0.66
C ILE A 130 4.03 -0.23 -0.41
N LYS A 131 3.90 1.05 -0.05
CA LYS A 131 2.61 1.70 0.20
C LYS A 131 1.73 1.68 -1.05
N HIS A 132 2.30 1.96 -2.22
CA HIS A 132 1.62 1.87 -3.51
C HIS A 132 1.13 0.45 -3.79
N SER A 133 1.98 -0.56 -3.62
CA SER A 133 1.60 -1.97 -3.81
C SER A 133 0.48 -2.40 -2.85
N LEU A 134 0.57 -2.04 -1.57
CA LEU A 134 -0.48 -2.34 -0.59
C LEU A 134 -1.81 -1.68 -0.97
N GLY A 135 -1.78 -0.45 -1.49
CA GLY A 135 -2.96 0.27 -1.98
C GLY A 135 -3.59 -0.40 -3.21
N GLN A 136 -2.77 -0.78 -4.20
CA GLN A 136 -3.25 -1.45 -5.42
C GLN A 136 -3.95 -2.78 -5.15
N PHE A 137 -3.48 -3.53 -4.16
CA PHE A 137 -4.07 -4.83 -3.81
C PHE A 137 -5.20 -4.73 -2.77
N SER A 138 -5.80 -3.53 -2.62
CA SER A 138 -6.95 -3.27 -1.74
C SER A 138 -6.75 -3.78 -0.31
N ILE A 139 -5.53 -3.67 0.19
CA ILE A 139 -5.17 -4.09 1.55
C ILE A 139 -5.36 -2.95 2.55
N ALA A 140 -5.56 -1.71 2.08
CA ALA A 140 -6.16 -0.68 2.89
C ALA A 140 -7.51 -1.22 3.43
N PRO A 141 -7.86 -1.00 4.70
CA PRO A 141 -9.19 -1.34 5.17
C PRO A 141 -10.16 -0.74 4.16
N ALA A 142 -10.88 -1.57 3.43
CA ALA A 142 -12.09 -1.13 2.79
C ALA A 142 -12.86 -0.47 3.94
N LEU A 143 -13.08 0.83 3.83
CA LEU A 143 -14.14 1.44 4.60
C LEU A 143 -15.36 0.67 4.15
N ASP A 144 -15.70 -0.34 4.93
CA ASP A 144 -16.90 -1.11 4.75
C ASP A 144 -18.02 -0.13 5.08
N PHE A 145 -18.45 0.59 4.03
CA PHE A 145 -19.74 1.25 4.03
C PHE A 145 -20.82 0.16 3.88
N ALA A 146 -20.72 -0.90 4.66
CA ALA A 146 -21.88 -1.68 5.01
C ALA A 146 -22.81 -0.65 5.62
N THR A 147 -23.76 -0.21 4.82
CA THR A 147 -24.84 0.68 5.24
C THR A 147 -25.46 -0.02 6.43
N ASP A 148 -25.13 0.47 7.63
CA ASP A 148 -25.78 0.01 8.85
C ASP A 148 -27.28 0.22 8.62
N PRO A 149 -28.10 -0.84 8.58
CA PRO A 149 -29.53 -0.71 8.34
C PRO A 149 -30.20 0.24 9.35
N SER A 150 -29.53 0.58 10.44
CA SER A 150 -29.93 1.62 11.39
C SER A 150 -29.93 3.04 10.80
N PHE A 151 -29.23 3.28 9.69
CA PHE A 151 -29.23 4.56 8.96
C PHE A 151 -30.23 4.58 7.78
N GLU A 152 -31.02 3.54 7.56
CA GLU A 152 -32.19 3.64 6.71
C GLU A 152 -33.20 4.59 7.39
N THR A 153 -33.12 5.87 7.02
CA THR A 153 -34.11 6.83 7.46
C THR A 153 -35.49 6.35 7.01
N PRO A 154 -36.50 6.35 7.90
CA PRO A 154 -37.88 5.92 7.55
C PRO A 154 -38.46 6.71 6.37
N TYR A 155 -37.82 7.75 5.91
CA TYR A 155 -38.22 8.65 4.83
C TYR A 155 -37.99 8.09 3.41
N ALA A 156 -37.27 7.00 3.25
CA ALA A 156 -36.90 6.49 1.91
C ALA A 156 -37.99 5.62 1.25
N LYS A 157 -39.03 5.19 1.98
CA LYS A 157 -40.00 4.21 1.47
C LYS A 157 -41.18 4.78 0.68
N HIS A 158 -41.39 6.10 0.63
CA HIS A 158 -42.52 6.69 -0.09
C HIS A 158 -42.21 8.04 -0.76
N LYS A 159 -41.19 8.13 -1.57
CA LYS A 159 -41.12 9.26 -2.50
C LYS A 159 -41.34 8.80 -3.91
N ALA A 160 -42.57 9.15 -4.43
CA ALA A 160 -42.79 9.27 -5.86
C ALA A 160 -41.66 10.12 -6.47
N ALA A 161 -41.22 9.76 -7.67
CA ALA A 161 -40.18 10.50 -8.37
C ALA A 161 -40.51 12.01 -8.33
N PRO A 162 -39.53 12.88 -8.02
CA PRO A 162 -39.74 14.30 -7.98
C PRO A 162 -40.21 14.77 -9.35
N VAL A 163 -41.44 15.32 -9.42
CA VAL A 163 -41.97 15.95 -10.61
C VAL A 163 -41.22 17.29 -10.75
N ALA A 164 -40.63 17.51 -11.90
CA ALA A 164 -39.95 18.78 -12.15
C ALA A 164 -40.95 19.93 -12.02
N PRO A 165 -40.59 21.02 -11.31
CA PRO A 165 -41.49 22.16 -11.17
C PRO A 165 -41.77 22.78 -12.54
N ASN A 166 -43.05 22.92 -12.86
CA ASN A 166 -43.49 23.56 -14.10
C ASN A 166 -43.34 25.07 -13.91
N ILE A 167 -42.34 25.65 -14.49
CA ILE A 167 -42.11 27.10 -14.43
C ILE A 167 -42.90 27.71 -15.60
N SER A 168 -44.06 28.34 -15.31
CA SER A 168 -44.74 29.17 -16.25
C SER A 168 -44.17 30.58 -16.22
N VAL A 169 -43.47 30.94 -17.28
CA VAL A 169 -42.95 32.30 -17.48
C VAL A 169 -44.03 33.15 -18.14
N ASN A 170 -44.42 34.24 -17.47
CA ASN A 170 -45.32 35.22 -18.09
C ASN A 170 -44.51 36.04 -19.13
N PRO A 171 -44.77 35.86 -20.45
CA PRO A 171 -44.01 36.55 -21.46
C PRO A 171 -44.21 38.08 -21.50
N ASN A 172 -45.22 38.59 -20.77
CA ASN A 172 -45.53 40.03 -20.71
C ASN A 172 -45.09 40.66 -19.36
N PHE A 173 -44.32 39.93 -18.54
CA PHE A 173 -43.78 40.50 -17.29
C PHE A 173 -42.59 41.40 -17.59
N ASN A 174 -42.78 42.72 -17.41
CA ASN A 174 -41.69 43.68 -17.46
C ASN A 174 -41.35 44.18 -16.05
N PRO A 175 -40.22 43.77 -15.48
CA PRO A 175 -39.82 44.17 -14.12
C PRO A 175 -39.55 45.68 -13.94
N PHE A 176 -39.43 46.43 -15.04
CA PHE A 176 -39.16 47.86 -15.03
C PHE A 176 -40.40 48.74 -15.19
N SER A 177 -41.60 48.14 -15.32
CA SER A 177 -42.88 48.89 -15.45
C SER A 177 -43.69 48.97 -14.16
N ALA A 178 -43.23 48.37 -13.05
CA ALA A 178 -43.91 48.46 -11.76
C ALA A 178 -43.51 49.73 -11.03
N SER A 179 -44.38 50.72 -11.01
CA SER A 179 -44.25 51.86 -10.12
C SER A 179 -44.38 51.43 -8.66
N PRO A 180 -43.60 51.96 -7.71
CA PRO A 180 -43.69 51.60 -6.31
C PRO A 180 -45.02 52.09 -5.72
N GLN A 181 -45.93 51.17 -5.42
CA GLN A 181 -47.09 51.51 -4.57
C GLN A 181 -46.62 51.68 -3.14
N SER A 182 -46.69 52.95 -2.68
CA SER A 182 -46.52 53.31 -1.28
C SER A 182 -47.58 52.63 -0.42
N LYS A 183 -47.19 51.76 0.49
CA LYS A 183 -48.02 51.39 1.60
C LYS A 183 -48.01 52.55 2.61
N GLN A 184 -49.14 53.19 2.84
CA GLN A 184 -49.43 54.01 4.02
C GLN A 184 -50.33 53.23 4.99
N PRO A 185 -50.43 53.68 6.25
CA PRO A 185 -50.24 52.92 7.50
C PRO A 185 -51.42 52.11 7.91
#